data_af1665c0b043b047fe6f6c353cf61d32
#
_entry.id   af1665c0b043b047fe6f6c353cf61d32
#
_cell.length_a   1.000
_cell.length_b   1.000
_cell.length_c   1.000
_cell.angle_alpha   90.00
_cell.angle_beta   90.00
_cell.angle_gamma   90.00
#
_symmetry.space_group_name_H-M   'P 1'
#
loop_
_entity.id
_entity.type
_entity.pdbx_description
1 polymer ?
#
loop_
_entity_poly.entity_id
_entity_poly.type
_entity_poly.pdbx_seq_one_letter_code
_entity_poly.pdbx_strand_id
1 'polypeptide(L)'
;MKRIARRISMAAALCACAVSLHAADPASNVKVTMDHNEGDDASASFKFEHVPSPQINDAAARLRFEVVNGTLDSNGGGVGKLTDGKVPSGEDAPGENLFFVAGSYGGRLLLDLGKVVGVKQINTYSWHPGSRGPQIYTVYGAVGADANFEVKPKQTDLTQRGWTLIARVNTTSQFGQSGGQYGVSISKADEAVGKFRYLLFDCATTEDDDAFGNTFYSEIDVVDANASEAPQIVAQAKSAGRTFDSDGGKYQITIDPANATDLSDWAFETLAPVVQEWYPKLVAALPSDGFVPPKRVTIRIEDELRNGTPAWTIGSRVELNAKWFRNNLKGEAVGAVIHELVHVVQRQYWRARRKPGAEPMPGWLVEGIPDYLRFFKFEPESHGADDIWLKRQRFSSLRYDKSYRISANFLNWVCEKYDPEIVVKLNAAGRLGEYKPDLWKTATQKSVEELGAEWLEVKREQFGIKPVSDAAAATAPEAGARKM
;
A
#
# COMPACT_ATOMS: atom_id res chain seq x y z
N MET A 1 78.23 26.93 21.89
CA MET A 1 76.94 27.14 21.14
C MET A 1 76.81 26.06 20.05
N LYS A 2 76.17 24.94 20.35
CA LYS A 2 76.04 23.81 19.46
C LYS A 2 74.56 23.66 19.13
N ARG A 3 74.19 23.87 17.81
CA ARG A 3 72.86 23.64 17.24
C ARG A 3 72.72 22.11 17.03
N ILE A 4 71.68 21.51 17.60
CA ILE A 4 71.27 20.13 17.39
C ILE A 4 70.16 20.17 16.34
N ALA A 5 70.43 19.63 15.15
CA ALA A 5 69.42 19.43 14.10
C ALA A 5 68.69 18.11 14.37
N ARG A 6 67.37 18.18 14.58
CA ARG A 6 66.49 16.99 14.60
C ARG A 6 66.10 16.62 13.18
N ARG A 7 66.48 15.44 12.76
CA ARG A 7 65.98 14.79 11.53
C ARG A 7 64.62 14.20 11.85
N ILE A 8 63.61 14.62 11.09
CA ILE A 8 62.28 14.01 11.07
C ILE A 8 62.29 12.97 9.95
N SER A 9 62.24 11.70 10.31
CA SER A 9 62.02 10.61 9.34
C SER A 9 60.52 10.50 9.03
N MET A 10 60.15 10.77 7.80
CA MET A 10 58.80 10.58 7.26
C MET A 10 58.69 9.12 6.81
N ALA A 11 58.02 8.29 7.58
CA ALA A 11 57.64 6.94 7.17
C ALA A 11 56.37 7.03 6.28
N ALA A 12 56.56 6.77 5.00
CA ALA A 12 55.46 6.62 4.06
C ALA A 12 54.81 5.25 4.31
N ALA A 13 53.58 5.25 4.87
CA ALA A 13 52.75 4.06 4.93
C ALA A 13 52.12 3.84 3.56
N LEU A 14 52.60 2.86 2.82
CA LEU A 14 51.88 2.32 1.66
C LEU A 14 50.62 1.61 2.14
N CYS A 15 49.45 2.24 1.94
CA CYS A 15 48.17 1.58 2.08
C CYS A 15 47.95 0.70 0.81
N ALA A 16 48.24 -0.59 0.94
CA ALA A 16 47.90 -1.56 -0.08
C ALA A 16 46.39 -1.77 -0.01
N CYS A 17 45.65 -1.12 -0.94
CA CYS A 17 44.27 -1.49 -1.21
C CYS A 17 44.27 -2.91 -1.80
N ALA A 18 43.95 -3.90 -0.94
CA ALA A 18 43.59 -5.22 -1.41
C ALA A 18 42.27 -5.11 -2.19
N VAL A 19 42.38 -5.01 -3.50
CA VAL A 19 41.22 -5.26 -4.40
C VAL A 19 40.89 -6.73 -4.25
N SER A 20 39.88 -7.04 -3.47
CA SER A 20 39.30 -8.38 -3.42
C SER A 20 38.73 -8.67 -4.82
N LEU A 21 39.50 -9.39 -5.63
CA LEU A 21 38.97 -10.05 -6.81
C LEU A 21 37.92 -11.05 -6.33
N HIS A 22 36.66 -10.65 -6.34
CA HIS A 22 35.58 -11.61 -6.27
C HIS A 22 35.71 -12.50 -7.51
N ALA A 23 35.96 -13.79 -7.28
CA ALA A 23 35.90 -14.78 -8.34
C ALA A 23 34.57 -14.63 -9.05
N ALA A 24 34.58 -14.45 -10.36
CA ALA A 24 33.39 -14.36 -11.17
C ALA A 24 32.55 -15.61 -10.94
N ASP A 25 31.34 -15.43 -10.42
CA ASP A 25 30.34 -16.48 -10.23
C ASP A 25 30.08 -17.13 -11.61
N PRO A 26 30.02 -18.49 -11.74
CA PRO A 26 29.74 -19.15 -13.03
C PRO A 26 28.42 -18.77 -13.69
N ALA A 27 27.54 -18.02 -13.00
CA ALA A 27 26.37 -17.31 -13.57
C ALA A 27 26.71 -16.08 -14.44
N SER A 28 27.98 -15.83 -14.76
CA SER A 28 28.53 -14.53 -15.21
C SER A 28 28.04 -14.00 -16.58
N ASN A 29 27.17 -14.71 -17.30
CA ASN A 29 26.64 -14.25 -18.58
C ASN A 29 25.12 -13.98 -18.55
N VAL A 30 24.49 -14.05 -17.39
CA VAL A 30 23.06 -13.77 -17.25
C VAL A 30 22.88 -12.30 -16.88
N LYS A 31 22.07 -11.59 -17.67
CA LYS A 31 21.67 -10.20 -17.38
C LYS A 31 20.40 -10.21 -16.54
N VAL A 32 20.41 -9.50 -15.42
CA VAL A 32 19.23 -9.19 -14.63
C VAL A 32 18.86 -7.74 -14.90
N THR A 33 17.70 -7.52 -15.51
CA THR A 33 17.12 -6.19 -15.74
C THR A 33 15.99 -5.99 -14.73
N MET A 34 15.95 -4.83 -14.10
CA MET A 34 14.97 -4.51 -13.09
C MET A 34 14.35 -3.16 -13.39
N ASP A 35 13.04 -3.08 -13.37
CA ASP A 35 12.26 -1.85 -13.49
C ASP A 35 11.36 -1.65 -12.28
N HIS A 36 11.08 -0.40 -11.97
CA HIS A 36 10.25 -0.01 -10.85
C HIS A 36 9.33 1.14 -11.25
N ASN A 37 8.02 0.96 -11.05
CA ASN A 37 7.01 1.99 -11.23
C ASN A 37 6.47 2.41 -9.86
N GLU A 38 6.49 3.70 -9.58
CA GLU A 38 5.95 4.28 -8.34
C GLU A 38 4.70 5.13 -8.61
N GLY A 39 3.82 5.19 -7.61
CA GLY A 39 2.66 6.08 -7.64
C GLY A 39 1.83 5.94 -8.91
N ASP A 40 1.73 7.01 -9.68
CA ASP A 40 0.88 7.07 -10.87
C ASP A 40 1.42 6.28 -12.08
N ASP A 41 2.68 5.87 -12.07
CA ASP A 41 3.27 5.03 -13.12
C ASP A 41 2.97 3.54 -12.92
N ALA A 42 2.64 3.14 -11.67
CA ALA A 42 2.19 1.79 -11.37
C ALA A 42 0.73 1.59 -11.83
N SER A 43 0.48 0.57 -12.62
CA SER A 43 -0.86 0.32 -13.16
C SER A 43 -1.09 -1.17 -13.45
N ALA A 44 -2.36 -1.58 -13.56
CA ALA A 44 -2.76 -2.93 -13.91
C ALA A 44 -2.27 -3.41 -15.29
N SER A 45 -1.65 -2.52 -16.07
CA SER A 45 -1.01 -2.90 -17.35
C SER A 45 0.37 -3.52 -17.17
N PHE A 46 1.01 -3.38 -16.00
CA PHE A 46 2.38 -3.84 -15.75
C PHE A 46 3.32 -3.46 -16.90
N LYS A 47 3.22 -2.20 -17.33
CA LYS A 47 4.04 -1.68 -18.42
C LYS A 47 5.30 -1.05 -17.85
N PHE A 48 6.43 -1.65 -18.15
CA PHE A 48 7.75 -1.19 -17.74
C PHE A 48 8.54 -0.65 -18.94
N GLU A 49 9.67 -0.01 -18.68
CA GLU A 49 10.54 0.53 -19.72
C GLU A 49 11.37 -0.57 -20.41
N HIS A 50 11.94 -1.49 -19.63
CA HIS A 50 12.88 -2.50 -20.10
C HIS A 50 12.42 -3.93 -19.86
N VAL A 51 11.55 -4.17 -18.87
CA VAL A 51 11.00 -5.49 -18.55
C VAL A 51 9.71 -5.68 -19.35
N PRO A 52 9.54 -6.82 -20.08
CA PRO A 52 8.29 -7.10 -20.78
C PRO A 52 7.08 -7.11 -19.85
N SER A 53 5.91 -6.76 -20.36
CA SER A 53 4.66 -6.99 -19.62
C SER A 53 4.38 -8.48 -19.49
N PRO A 54 3.65 -8.92 -18.44
CA PRO A 54 3.31 -10.32 -18.22
C PRO A 54 2.61 -10.97 -19.43
N GLN A 55 2.89 -12.26 -19.65
CA GLN A 55 2.38 -13.04 -20.78
C GLN A 55 1.38 -14.09 -20.31
N ILE A 56 0.43 -14.46 -21.18
CA ILE A 56 -0.57 -15.50 -20.88
C ILE A 56 -0.29 -16.84 -21.55
N ASN A 57 0.69 -16.88 -22.44
CA ASN A 57 1.03 -18.05 -23.26
C ASN A 57 2.50 -18.45 -23.17
N ASP A 58 3.18 -18.08 -22.09
CA ASP A 58 4.52 -18.53 -21.76
C ASP A 58 4.57 -20.00 -21.37
N ALA A 59 5.78 -20.57 -21.18
CA ALA A 59 5.94 -22.00 -20.88
C ALA A 59 5.45 -22.38 -19.46
N ALA A 60 5.29 -21.43 -18.55
CA ALA A 60 4.73 -21.66 -17.22
C ALA A 60 3.20 -21.53 -17.19
N ALA A 61 2.59 -20.97 -18.24
CA ALA A 61 1.17 -20.69 -18.29
C ALA A 61 0.31 -21.92 -17.89
N ARG A 62 -0.56 -21.72 -16.91
CA ARG A 62 -1.46 -22.75 -16.33
C ARG A 62 -0.77 -23.90 -15.60
N LEU A 63 0.55 -23.94 -15.49
CA LEU A 63 1.25 -24.85 -14.60
C LEU A 63 1.07 -24.37 -13.14
N ARG A 64 1.38 -25.23 -12.20
CA ARG A 64 1.26 -24.88 -10.77
C ARG A 64 2.60 -25.01 -10.09
N PHE A 65 2.95 -23.96 -9.38
CA PHE A 65 4.04 -24.01 -8.43
C PHE A 65 3.70 -24.94 -7.26
N GLU A 66 4.73 -25.54 -6.69
CA GLU A 66 4.65 -26.28 -5.44
C GLU A 66 5.48 -25.57 -4.37
N VAL A 67 4.95 -25.45 -3.16
CA VAL A 67 5.70 -24.93 -2.02
C VAL A 67 6.58 -26.02 -1.44
N VAL A 68 7.89 -25.89 -1.58
CA VAL A 68 8.89 -26.86 -1.06
C VAL A 68 9.21 -26.55 0.40
N ASN A 69 9.27 -25.25 0.74
CA ASN A 69 9.53 -24.76 2.08
C ASN A 69 8.79 -23.44 2.30
N GLY A 70 8.50 -23.11 3.54
CA GLY A 70 7.74 -21.91 3.91
C GLY A 70 6.24 -22.17 4.02
N THR A 71 5.52 -21.19 4.54
CA THR A 71 4.07 -21.20 4.70
C THR A 71 3.48 -20.01 3.98
N LEU A 72 2.52 -20.23 3.09
CA LEU A 72 1.80 -19.15 2.42
C LEU A 72 0.83 -18.47 3.37
N ASP A 73 0.66 -17.17 3.20
CA ASP A 73 -0.37 -16.41 3.92
C ASP A 73 -1.76 -16.80 3.40
N SER A 74 -2.70 -16.98 4.31
CA SER A 74 -4.08 -17.38 3.99
C SER A 74 -4.90 -16.30 3.29
N ASN A 75 -4.46 -15.05 3.32
CA ASN A 75 -5.08 -13.95 2.59
C ASN A 75 -4.61 -13.88 1.12
N GLY A 76 -3.52 -14.60 0.78
CA GLY A 76 -3.02 -14.66 -0.58
C GLY A 76 -3.86 -15.54 -1.50
N GLY A 77 -3.77 -15.31 -2.80
CA GLY A 77 -4.48 -16.09 -3.83
C GLY A 77 -3.87 -17.47 -4.11
N GLY A 78 -2.75 -17.81 -3.45
CA GLY A 78 -2.08 -19.12 -3.58
C GLY A 78 -1.23 -19.27 -4.84
N VAL A 79 -0.64 -20.47 -4.99
CA VAL A 79 0.37 -20.77 -6.03
C VAL A 79 -0.13 -20.62 -7.48
N GLY A 80 -1.43 -20.73 -7.70
CA GLY A 80 -2.00 -20.56 -9.03
C GLY A 80 -1.92 -19.13 -9.56
N LYS A 81 -1.70 -18.14 -8.69
CA LYS A 81 -1.58 -16.74 -9.08
C LYS A 81 -0.32 -16.42 -9.87
N LEU A 82 0.69 -17.26 -9.75
CA LEU A 82 1.97 -17.04 -10.43
C LEU A 82 1.96 -17.41 -11.91
N THR A 83 0.89 -18.07 -12.42
CA THR A 83 0.84 -18.62 -13.78
C THR A 83 -0.57 -18.62 -14.37
N ASP A 84 -1.51 -17.84 -13.79
CA ASP A 84 -2.91 -17.82 -14.25
C ASP A 84 -3.14 -16.83 -15.41
N GLY A 85 -2.10 -16.09 -15.80
CA GLY A 85 -2.16 -15.10 -16.87
C GLY A 85 -2.99 -13.88 -16.49
N LYS A 86 -3.10 -13.60 -15.19
CA LYS A 86 -3.79 -12.42 -14.65
C LYS A 86 -2.83 -11.62 -13.78
N VAL A 87 -3.05 -10.34 -13.70
CA VAL A 87 -2.27 -9.44 -12.88
C VAL A 87 -3.18 -8.68 -11.91
N PRO A 88 -2.65 -8.22 -10.77
CA PRO A 88 -3.42 -7.43 -9.83
C PRO A 88 -4.00 -6.17 -10.48
N SER A 89 -5.22 -5.87 -10.11
CA SER A 89 -5.94 -4.68 -10.56
C SER A 89 -5.56 -3.42 -9.76
N GLY A 90 -4.80 -3.57 -8.69
CA GLY A 90 -4.36 -2.45 -7.84
C GLY A 90 -3.22 -2.81 -6.90
N GLU A 91 -2.68 -1.80 -6.24
CA GLU A 91 -1.44 -1.86 -5.45
C GLU A 91 -1.51 -2.67 -4.15
N ASP A 92 -2.69 -2.99 -3.64
CA ASP A 92 -2.87 -3.86 -2.46
C ASP A 92 -4.03 -4.81 -2.73
N ALA A 93 -3.73 -5.91 -3.39
CA ALA A 93 -4.67 -6.92 -3.79
C ALA A 93 -4.20 -8.31 -3.33
N PRO A 94 -4.25 -8.63 -2.02
CA PRO A 94 -3.70 -9.87 -1.48
C PRO A 94 -4.23 -11.12 -2.16
N GLY A 95 -5.53 -11.21 -2.44
CA GLY A 95 -6.16 -12.34 -3.13
C GLY A 95 -5.72 -12.52 -4.60
N GLU A 96 -5.08 -11.52 -5.20
CA GLU A 96 -4.57 -11.56 -6.58
C GLU A 96 -3.05 -11.84 -6.63
N ASN A 97 -2.39 -12.00 -5.46
CA ASN A 97 -0.96 -12.23 -5.32
C ASN A 97 -0.67 -13.50 -4.51
N LEU A 98 0.57 -13.99 -4.64
CA LEU A 98 1.13 -14.98 -3.73
C LEU A 98 2.13 -14.31 -2.80
N PHE A 99 2.08 -14.61 -1.50
CA PHE A 99 3.09 -14.21 -0.53
C PHE A 99 3.16 -15.19 0.65
N PHE A 100 4.31 -15.21 1.32
CA PHE A 100 4.54 -16.01 2.51
C PHE A 100 4.01 -15.28 3.75
N VAL A 101 3.70 -16.07 4.81
CA VAL A 101 3.12 -15.54 6.05
C VAL A 101 4.11 -14.64 6.80
N ALA A 102 3.59 -13.66 7.51
CA ALA A 102 4.35 -12.79 8.41
C ALA A 102 5.18 -13.60 9.43
N GLY A 103 6.36 -13.12 9.76
CA GLY A 103 7.29 -13.78 10.69
C GLY A 103 8.01 -15.00 10.10
N SER A 104 7.85 -15.28 8.79
CA SER A 104 8.63 -16.26 8.07
C SER A 104 9.72 -15.59 7.24
N TYR A 105 10.82 -16.30 7.00
CA TYR A 105 11.95 -15.79 6.19
C TYR A 105 11.81 -16.15 4.71
N GLY A 106 10.62 -15.98 4.15
CA GLY A 106 10.32 -16.37 2.78
C GLY A 106 10.02 -17.85 2.64
N GLY A 107 10.43 -18.43 1.50
CA GLY A 107 10.20 -19.85 1.22
C GLY A 107 10.63 -20.25 -0.18
N ARG A 108 10.42 -21.53 -0.53
CA ARG A 108 10.82 -22.10 -1.81
C ARG A 108 9.63 -22.50 -2.63
N LEU A 109 9.65 -22.08 -3.89
CA LEU A 109 8.65 -22.37 -4.90
C LEU A 109 9.29 -23.20 -6.02
N LEU A 110 8.75 -24.36 -6.30
CA LEU A 110 9.18 -25.27 -7.36
C LEU A 110 8.19 -25.24 -8.52
N LEU A 111 8.68 -25.10 -9.74
CA LEU A 111 7.92 -25.26 -10.98
C LEU A 111 8.49 -26.45 -11.77
N ASP A 112 7.65 -27.45 -12.10
CA ASP A 112 7.96 -28.51 -13.08
C ASP A 112 7.33 -28.12 -14.42
N LEU A 113 8.15 -27.83 -15.43
CA LEU A 113 7.72 -27.54 -16.79
C LEU A 113 7.21 -28.79 -17.55
N GLY A 114 7.24 -29.96 -16.91
CA GLY A 114 6.81 -31.24 -17.49
C GLY A 114 7.77 -31.83 -18.52
N LYS A 115 8.60 -31.03 -19.15
CA LYS A 115 9.62 -31.39 -20.13
C LYS A 115 10.82 -30.44 -20.01
N VAL A 116 11.93 -30.81 -20.64
CA VAL A 116 13.08 -29.91 -20.76
C VAL A 116 12.75 -28.79 -21.78
N VAL A 117 12.80 -27.54 -21.32
CA VAL A 117 12.52 -26.32 -22.10
C VAL A 117 13.82 -25.54 -22.25
N GLY A 118 14.08 -25.02 -23.43
CA GLY A 118 15.11 -24.01 -23.66
C GLY A 118 14.59 -22.67 -23.13
N VAL A 119 14.97 -22.30 -21.91
CA VAL A 119 14.48 -21.07 -21.27
C VAL A 119 15.23 -19.88 -21.83
N LYS A 120 14.54 -19.04 -22.59
CA LYS A 120 15.09 -17.79 -23.15
C LYS A 120 15.13 -16.68 -22.10
N GLN A 121 14.09 -16.59 -21.27
CA GLN A 121 13.90 -15.51 -20.33
C GLN A 121 13.01 -15.97 -19.18
N ILE A 122 13.25 -15.42 -17.98
CA ILE A 122 12.40 -15.59 -16.82
C ILE A 122 12.03 -14.17 -16.36
N ASN A 123 10.73 -13.89 -16.24
CA ASN A 123 10.26 -12.62 -15.70
C ASN A 123 9.48 -12.85 -14.41
N THR A 124 9.60 -11.93 -13.46
CA THR A 124 8.84 -11.96 -12.22
C THR A 124 8.25 -10.59 -11.96
N TYR A 125 7.05 -10.57 -11.42
CA TYR A 125 6.30 -9.34 -11.20
C TYR A 125 5.76 -9.31 -9.78
N SER A 126 5.73 -8.11 -9.18
CA SER A 126 5.14 -7.86 -7.88
C SER A 126 4.55 -6.47 -7.80
N TRP A 127 3.54 -6.29 -6.94
CA TRP A 127 2.94 -4.98 -6.72
C TRP A 127 2.40 -4.85 -5.31
N HIS A 128 2.96 -3.92 -4.53
CA HIS A 128 2.48 -3.56 -3.21
C HIS A 128 2.91 -2.15 -2.85
N PRO A 129 2.07 -1.36 -2.17
CA PRO A 129 2.38 0.04 -1.87
C PRO A 129 3.45 0.26 -0.78
N GLY A 130 4.00 -0.79 -0.19
CA GLY A 130 5.06 -0.73 0.84
C GLY A 130 6.16 -1.75 0.59
N SER A 131 6.93 -2.06 1.64
CA SER A 131 8.11 -2.95 1.62
C SER A 131 7.89 -4.36 1.07
N ARG A 132 6.66 -4.76 0.81
CA ARG A 132 6.30 -6.02 0.15
C ARG A 132 6.21 -5.92 -1.39
N GLY A 133 6.50 -4.74 -1.98
CA GLY A 133 6.67 -4.56 -3.43
C GLY A 133 7.99 -5.13 -3.95
N PRO A 134 9.13 -4.81 -3.32
CA PRO A 134 10.44 -5.28 -3.75
C PRO A 134 10.57 -6.80 -3.76
N GLN A 135 11.52 -7.31 -4.57
CA GLN A 135 11.76 -8.74 -4.76
C GLN A 135 13.18 -9.11 -4.33
N ILE A 136 13.30 -10.15 -3.48
CA ILE A 136 14.58 -10.78 -3.15
C ILE A 136 14.41 -12.29 -3.33
N TYR A 137 15.14 -12.87 -4.28
CA TYR A 137 15.14 -14.32 -4.48
C TYR A 137 16.38 -14.79 -5.24
N THR A 138 16.66 -16.10 -5.11
CA THR A 138 17.62 -16.81 -5.95
C THR A 138 16.87 -17.83 -6.80
N VAL A 139 17.13 -17.85 -8.11
CA VAL A 139 16.53 -18.83 -9.01
C VAL A 139 17.55 -19.85 -9.48
N TYR A 140 17.14 -21.11 -9.44
CA TYR A 140 17.90 -22.28 -9.90
C TYR A 140 17.13 -23.02 -10.96
N GLY A 141 17.86 -23.71 -11.85
CA GLY A 141 17.29 -24.59 -12.86
C GLY A 141 17.90 -25.98 -12.82
N ALA A 142 17.14 -27.01 -13.19
CA ALA A 142 17.63 -28.37 -13.29
C ALA A 142 16.96 -29.12 -14.44
N VAL A 143 17.72 -30.05 -15.08
CA VAL A 143 17.17 -31.01 -16.04
C VAL A 143 16.53 -32.20 -15.31
N GLY A 144 17.06 -32.56 -14.15
CA GLY A 144 16.62 -33.72 -13.37
C GLY A 144 17.30 -35.03 -13.77
N ALA A 145 18.39 -34.97 -14.53
CA ALA A 145 19.13 -36.16 -14.99
C ALA A 145 20.37 -36.50 -14.15
N ASP A 146 20.75 -35.61 -13.23
CA ASP A 146 21.90 -35.83 -12.35
C ASP A 146 21.59 -36.94 -11.35
N ALA A 147 22.55 -37.82 -11.08
CA ALA A 147 22.39 -38.94 -10.14
C ALA A 147 22.14 -38.46 -8.69
N ASN A 148 22.57 -37.25 -8.34
CA ASN A 148 22.34 -36.64 -7.05
C ASN A 148 21.14 -35.68 -7.05
N PHE A 149 20.35 -35.66 -8.11
CA PHE A 149 19.24 -34.71 -8.24
C PHE A 149 18.19 -34.97 -7.17
N GLU A 150 17.91 -33.94 -6.40
CA GLU A 150 16.82 -33.90 -5.43
C GLU A 150 15.80 -32.83 -5.88
N VAL A 151 14.59 -33.28 -6.22
CA VAL A 151 13.53 -32.42 -6.76
C VAL A 151 13.05 -31.38 -5.73
N LYS A 152 13.04 -31.71 -4.45
CA LYS A 152 12.59 -30.86 -3.37
C LYS A 152 13.68 -30.69 -2.31
N PRO A 153 14.78 -30.03 -2.65
CA PRO A 153 15.92 -29.93 -1.76
C PRO A 153 15.58 -28.99 -0.58
N LYS A 154 16.00 -29.43 0.63
CA LYS A 154 15.85 -28.62 1.86
C LYS A 154 17.14 -27.92 2.25
N GLN A 155 18.27 -28.31 1.66
CA GLN A 155 19.60 -27.79 1.93
C GLN A 155 19.75 -26.34 1.41
N THR A 156 20.77 -25.63 1.93
CA THR A 156 21.09 -24.27 1.52
C THR A 156 21.88 -24.25 0.19
N ASP A 157 22.83 -25.19 0.04
CA ASP A 157 23.60 -25.34 -1.21
C ASP A 157 22.92 -26.37 -2.14
N LEU A 158 22.22 -25.85 -3.14
CA LEU A 158 21.49 -26.64 -4.12
C LEU A 158 22.36 -27.16 -5.24
N THR A 159 23.54 -26.59 -5.47
CA THR A 159 24.42 -26.99 -6.58
C THR A 159 24.92 -28.42 -6.43
N GLN A 160 25.09 -28.89 -5.19
CA GLN A 160 25.45 -30.28 -4.89
C GLN A 160 24.31 -31.27 -5.05
N ARG A 161 23.11 -30.80 -5.42
CA ARG A 161 21.88 -31.58 -5.60
C ARG A 161 21.36 -31.54 -7.03
N GLY A 162 22.24 -31.32 -8.00
CA GLY A 162 21.90 -31.30 -9.43
C GLY A 162 21.18 -30.03 -9.89
N TRP A 163 21.20 -28.95 -9.08
CA TRP A 163 20.66 -27.65 -9.43
C TRP A 163 21.77 -26.71 -9.92
N THR A 164 21.47 -25.96 -10.95
CA THR A 164 22.34 -24.89 -11.48
C THR A 164 21.81 -23.54 -11.04
N LEU A 165 22.65 -22.71 -10.44
CA LEU A 165 22.32 -21.33 -10.15
C LEU A 165 22.13 -20.56 -11.45
N ILE A 166 20.98 -19.92 -11.63
CA ILE A 166 20.66 -19.07 -12.78
C ILE A 166 20.97 -17.60 -12.44
N ALA A 167 20.32 -17.05 -11.40
CA ALA A 167 20.49 -15.67 -11.02
C ALA A 167 20.17 -15.44 -9.54
N ARG A 168 20.74 -14.35 -9.00
CA ARG A 168 20.33 -13.75 -7.72
C ARG A 168 19.68 -12.40 -8.02
N VAL A 169 18.51 -12.18 -7.48
CA VAL A 169 17.72 -10.97 -7.64
C VAL A 169 17.60 -10.28 -6.29
N ASN A 170 17.89 -8.99 -6.26
CA ASN A 170 17.63 -8.12 -5.13
C ASN A 170 17.31 -6.72 -5.65
N THR A 171 16.02 -6.39 -5.77
CA THR A 171 15.58 -5.08 -6.27
C THR A 171 15.83 -3.98 -5.26
N THR A 172 15.96 -4.31 -3.95
CA THR A 172 16.23 -3.29 -2.91
C THR A 172 17.62 -2.67 -3.08
N SER A 173 18.56 -3.38 -3.70
CA SER A 173 19.91 -2.86 -3.97
C SER A 173 19.92 -1.66 -4.92
N GLN A 174 18.91 -1.55 -5.79
CA GLN A 174 18.76 -0.47 -6.76
C GLN A 174 17.68 0.55 -6.35
N PHE A 175 16.58 0.09 -5.79
CA PHE A 175 15.39 0.92 -5.54
C PHE A 175 15.06 1.09 -4.05
N GLY A 176 15.87 0.54 -3.14
CA GLY A 176 15.54 0.53 -1.71
C GLY A 176 14.31 -0.32 -1.39
N GLN A 177 13.65 -0.01 -0.29
CA GLN A 177 12.43 -0.68 0.18
C GLN A 177 11.15 0.09 -0.21
N SER A 178 11.21 0.89 -1.27
CA SER A 178 10.05 1.64 -1.76
C SER A 178 8.93 0.69 -2.16
N GLY A 179 7.70 1.08 -1.83
CA GLY A 179 6.53 0.43 -2.42
C GLY A 179 6.41 0.74 -3.90
N GLY A 180 5.60 -0.03 -4.60
CA GLY A 180 5.37 0.16 -6.02
C GLY A 180 5.26 -1.18 -6.75
N GLN A 181 5.36 -1.09 -8.04
CA GLN A 181 5.26 -2.20 -8.98
C GLN A 181 6.66 -2.52 -9.52
N TYR A 182 7.07 -3.76 -9.37
CA TYR A 182 8.39 -4.23 -9.78
C TYR A 182 8.28 -5.25 -10.90
N GLY A 183 9.12 -5.07 -11.91
CA GLY A 183 9.38 -6.04 -12.96
C GLY A 183 10.85 -6.46 -12.94
N VAL A 184 11.11 -7.75 -13.02
CA VAL A 184 12.46 -8.32 -13.16
C VAL A 184 12.50 -9.22 -14.37
N SER A 185 13.55 -9.10 -15.19
CA SER A 185 13.80 -9.97 -16.33
C SER A 185 15.20 -10.55 -16.26
N ILE A 186 15.29 -11.87 -16.32
CA ILE A 186 16.53 -12.65 -16.32
C ILE A 186 16.72 -13.22 -17.72
N SER A 187 17.77 -12.82 -18.42
CA SER A 187 18.01 -13.20 -19.83
C SER A 187 19.50 -13.31 -20.15
N LYS A 188 19.83 -13.85 -21.31
CA LYS A 188 21.16 -13.76 -21.94
C LYS A 188 21.06 -13.07 -23.29
N ALA A 189 22.12 -12.38 -23.67
CA ALA A 189 22.20 -11.82 -25.00
C ALA A 189 22.26 -12.97 -26.02
N ASP A 190 21.29 -12.97 -26.96
CA ASP A 190 21.21 -13.87 -28.11
C ASP A 190 21.19 -15.39 -27.84
N GLU A 191 21.12 -15.80 -26.58
CA GLU A 191 21.13 -17.20 -26.16
C GLU A 191 19.99 -17.53 -25.17
N ALA A 192 19.70 -18.82 -25.02
CA ALA A 192 18.87 -19.28 -23.90
C ALA A 192 19.64 -19.16 -22.57
N VAL A 193 18.94 -18.81 -21.51
CA VAL A 193 19.47 -18.83 -20.14
C VAL A 193 20.00 -20.23 -19.77
N GLY A 194 19.29 -21.25 -20.26
CA GLY A 194 19.66 -22.65 -20.12
C GLY A 194 18.56 -23.58 -20.61
N LYS A 195 18.77 -24.89 -20.43
CA LYS A 195 17.77 -25.94 -20.70
C LYS A 195 17.38 -26.53 -19.37
N PHE A 196 16.11 -26.38 -18.98
CA PHE A 196 15.62 -26.81 -17.68
C PHE A 196 14.26 -27.48 -17.79
N ARG A 197 14.01 -28.49 -16.94
CA ARG A 197 12.67 -29.02 -16.66
C ARG A 197 12.13 -28.41 -15.37
N TYR A 198 13.00 -28.19 -14.40
CA TYR A 198 12.62 -27.70 -13.08
C TYR A 198 13.22 -26.30 -12.89
N LEU A 199 12.42 -25.39 -12.36
CA LEU A 199 12.85 -24.11 -11.84
C LEU A 199 12.50 -24.03 -10.36
N LEU A 200 13.42 -23.48 -9.55
CA LEU A 200 13.23 -23.33 -8.11
C LEU A 200 13.59 -21.90 -7.73
N PHE A 201 12.64 -21.24 -7.08
CA PHE A 201 12.79 -19.89 -6.56
C PHE A 201 12.94 -19.96 -5.05
N ASP A 202 14.08 -19.54 -4.53
CA ASP A 202 14.37 -19.42 -3.10
C ASP A 202 14.12 -17.98 -2.70
N CYS A 203 12.90 -17.66 -2.27
CA CYS A 203 12.43 -16.31 -1.96
C CYS A 203 12.83 -15.94 -0.53
N ALA A 204 13.33 -14.71 -0.35
CA ALA A 204 13.66 -14.13 0.93
C ALA A 204 12.74 -12.95 1.27
N THR A 205 12.71 -12.55 2.54
CA THR A 205 12.04 -11.33 2.98
C THR A 205 12.82 -10.10 2.53
N THR A 206 12.11 -9.00 2.30
CA THR A 206 12.71 -7.71 1.94
C THR A 206 13.13 -6.90 3.17
N GLU A 207 12.62 -7.26 4.35
CA GLU A 207 12.96 -6.69 5.65
C GLU A 207 12.80 -7.73 6.76
N ASP A 208 13.55 -7.58 7.85
CA ASP A 208 13.57 -8.55 8.97
C ASP A 208 12.31 -8.48 9.84
N ASP A 209 11.65 -7.32 9.88
CA ASP A 209 10.50 -7.03 10.74
C ASP A 209 9.18 -6.92 9.97
N ASP A 210 9.00 -7.68 8.88
CA ASP A 210 7.76 -7.66 8.12
C ASP A 210 6.60 -8.25 8.95
N ALA A 211 5.73 -7.36 9.44
CA ALA A 211 4.57 -7.73 10.25
C ALA A 211 3.40 -8.32 9.45
N PHE A 212 3.38 -8.15 8.12
CA PHE A 212 2.21 -8.44 7.28
C PHE A 212 2.42 -9.55 6.25
N GLY A 213 3.64 -9.97 6.01
CA GLY A 213 4.00 -10.98 5.03
C GLY A 213 5.19 -10.55 4.16
N ASN A 214 5.49 -11.39 3.18
CA ASN A 214 6.64 -11.21 2.30
C ASN A 214 6.21 -10.54 0.97
N THR A 215 7.12 -10.51 -0.01
CA THR A 215 6.85 -9.97 -1.35
C THR A 215 5.53 -10.47 -1.94
N PHE A 216 4.73 -9.56 -2.47
CA PHE A 216 3.49 -9.86 -3.21
C PHE A 216 3.83 -10.21 -4.66
N TYR A 217 4.14 -11.46 -4.91
CA TYR A 217 4.37 -11.97 -6.27
C TYR A 217 3.06 -12.07 -7.04
N SER A 218 3.00 -11.38 -8.19
CA SER A 218 1.81 -11.29 -9.04
C SER A 218 1.79 -12.32 -10.15
N GLU A 219 2.91 -12.50 -10.85
CA GLU A 219 3.06 -13.41 -11.99
C GLU A 219 4.52 -13.81 -12.18
N ILE A 220 4.77 -14.98 -12.75
CA ILE A 220 6.11 -15.47 -13.17
C ILE A 220 5.99 -16.07 -14.56
N ASP A 221 6.64 -15.44 -15.54
CA ASP A 221 6.72 -15.95 -16.91
C ASP A 221 8.00 -16.75 -17.14
N VAL A 222 7.90 -17.83 -17.89
CA VAL A 222 9.03 -18.60 -18.41
C VAL A 222 8.95 -18.64 -19.93
N VAL A 223 9.76 -17.84 -20.60
CA VAL A 223 9.74 -17.72 -22.07
C VAL A 223 10.52 -18.87 -22.68
N ASP A 224 9.88 -19.68 -23.51
CA ASP A 224 10.54 -20.76 -24.28
C ASP A 224 11.27 -20.14 -25.49
N ALA A 225 12.55 -20.48 -25.67
CA ALA A 225 13.36 -20.09 -26.82
C ALA A 225 12.82 -20.65 -28.14
N ASN A 226 12.03 -21.72 -28.09
CA ASN A 226 11.45 -22.38 -29.25
C ASN A 226 9.94 -22.20 -29.34
N ALA A 227 9.38 -21.18 -28.65
CA ALA A 227 7.96 -20.88 -28.74
C ALA A 227 7.55 -20.66 -30.20
N SER A 228 6.52 -21.37 -30.66
CA SER A 228 5.97 -21.24 -32.01
C SER A 228 5.01 -20.07 -32.16
N GLU A 229 4.46 -19.59 -31.04
CA GLU A 229 3.50 -18.52 -30.99
C GLU A 229 4.16 -17.21 -30.52
N ALA A 230 3.68 -16.09 -31.04
CA ALA A 230 4.07 -14.80 -30.53
C ALA A 230 3.60 -14.59 -29.07
N PRO A 231 4.37 -13.86 -28.26
CA PRO A 231 3.94 -13.51 -26.91
C PRO A 231 2.56 -12.85 -26.90
N GLN A 232 1.65 -13.37 -26.10
CA GLN A 232 0.35 -12.78 -25.84
C GLN A 232 0.42 -12.09 -24.48
N ILE A 233 0.44 -10.78 -24.50
CA ILE A 233 0.49 -9.97 -23.26
C ILE A 233 -0.84 -10.10 -22.53
N VAL A 234 -0.78 -10.15 -21.20
CA VAL A 234 -1.97 -10.10 -20.35
C VAL A 234 -2.82 -8.92 -20.82
N ALA A 235 -3.98 -9.22 -21.40
CA ALA A 235 -4.91 -8.18 -21.79
C ALA A 235 -5.38 -7.50 -20.51
N GLN A 236 -5.27 -6.19 -20.45
CA GLN A 236 -6.02 -5.44 -19.46
C GLN A 236 -7.46 -5.94 -19.51
N ALA A 237 -8.01 -6.38 -18.38
CA ALA A 237 -9.43 -6.48 -18.26
C ALA A 237 -9.97 -5.14 -18.77
N LYS A 238 -10.80 -5.17 -19.84
CA LYS A 238 -11.41 -3.93 -20.31
C LYS A 238 -12.22 -3.43 -19.15
N SER A 239 -11.62 -2.50 -18.40
CA SER A 239 -12.32 -1.82 -17.33
C SER A 239 -13.56 -1.22 -17.96
N ALA A 240 -14.74 -1.53 -17.44
CA ALA A 240 -15.96 -0.82 -17.77
C ALA A 240 -15.86 0.64 -17.30
N GLY A 241 -14.78 0.98 -16.61
CA GLY A 241 -14.47 2.28 -16.05
C GLY A 241 -14.23 3.34 -17.10
N ARG A 242 -14.64 4.56 -16.77
CA ARG A 242 -14.36 5.78 -17.53
C ARG A 242 -13.39 6.65 -16.75
N THR A 243 -12.44 7.25 -17.47
CA THR A 243 -11.51 8.22 -16.91
C THR A 243 -11.95 9.63 -17.25
N PHE A 244 -11.97 10.47 -16.26
CA PHE A 244 -12.39 11.87 -16.31
C PHE A 244 -11.21 12.77 -15.95
N ASP A 245 -10.96 13.78 -16.75
CA ASP A 245 -9.96 14.81 -16.45
C ASP A 245 -10.51 15.80 -15.41
N SER A 246 -9.69 16.23 -14.48
CA SER A 246 -10.00 17.22 -13.45
C SER A 246 -8.91 18.29 -13.44
N ASP A 247 -9.27 19.53 -13.09
CA ASP A 247 -8.35 20.69 -13.03
C ASP A 247 -7.54 20.87 -14.33
N GLY A 248 -8.25 20.86 -15.48
CA GLY A 248 -7.62 21.05 -16.79
C GLY A 248 -6.69 19.90 -17.22
N GLY A 249 -6.92 18.69 -16.74
CA GLY A 249 -6.11 17.50 -17.04
C GLY A 249 -4.94 17.29 -16.08
N LYS A 250 -4.83 18.11 -15.03
CA LYS A 250 -3.82 17.94 -13.98
C LYS A 250 -4.03 16.66 -13.17
N TYR A 251 -5.28 16.24 -13.02
CA TYR A 251 -5.66 15.00 -12.36
C TYR A 251 -6.54 14.16 -13.28
N GLN A 252 -6.47 12.84 -13.11
CA GLN A 252 -7.30 11.87 -13.81
C GLN A 252 -8.01 11.00 -12.78
N ILE A 253 -9.32 10.92 -12.88
CA ILE A 253 -10.16 10.13 -11.98
C ILE A 253 -10.83 9.04 -12.79
N THR A 254 -10.48 7.79 -12.52
CA THR A 254 -11.12 6.63 -13.14
C THR A 254 -12.21 6.11 -12.23
N ILE A 255 -13.44 5.99 -12.73
CA ILE A 255 -14.53 5.35 -12.00
C ILE A 255 -14.85 4.03 -12.70
N ASP A 256 -14.76 2.92 -11.96
CA ASP A 256 -14.92 1.57 -12.48
C ASP A 256 -16.09 0.84 -11.79
N PRO A 257 -17.26 0.76 -12.41
CA PRO A 257 -18.43 0.04 -11.92
C PRO A 257 -18.52 -1.40 -12.44
N ALA A 258 -17.40 -2.03 -12.89
CA ALA A 258 -17.43 -3.34 -13.55
C ALA A 258 -18.12 -4.43 -12.72
N ASN A 259 -18.01 -4.38 -11.39
CA ASN A 259 -18.63 -5.33 -10.47
C ASN A 259 -20.04 -4.90 -9.98
N ALA A 260 -20.54 -3.75 -10.45
CA ALA A 260 -21.87 -3.21 -10.12
C ALA A 260 -22.39 -2.34 -11.27
N THR A 261 -22.60 -2.94 -12.44
CA THR A 261 -22.92 -2.23 -13.69
C THR A 261 -24.26 -1.49 -13.65
N ASP A 262 -25.16 -1.86 -12.75
CA ASP A 262 -26.40 -1.17 -12.45
C ASP A 262 -26.20 0.23 -11.84
N LEU A 263 -25.02 0.50 -11.27
CA LEU A 263 -24.63 1.80 -10.73
C LEU A 263 -23.90 2.68 -11.75
N SER A 264 -23.73 2.24 -13.01
CA SER A 264 -22.94 2.96 -14.01
C SER A 264 -23.48 4.37 -14.31
N ASP A 265 -24.78 4.52 -14.45
CA ASP A 265 -25.38 5.83 -14.73
C ASP A 265 -25.15 6.79 -13.56
N TRP A 266 -25.38 6.34 -12.33
CA TRP A 266 -25.09 7.15 -11.14
C TRP A 266 -23.59 7.50 -11.06
N ALA A 267 -22.71 6.53 -11.31
CA ALA A 267 -21.26 6.72 -11.26
C ALA A 267 -20.76 7.76 -12.26
N PHE A 268 -21.31 7.75 -13.49
CA PHE A 268 -20.81 8.61 -14.55
C PHE A 268 -21.57 9.95 -14.67
N GLU A 269 -22.84 9.99 -14.31
CA GLU A 269 -23.67 11.18 -14.47
C GLU A 269 -23.81 12.00 -13.17
N THR A 270 -23.78 11.32 -12.02
CA THR A 270 -23.92 11.97 -10.69
C THR A 270 -22.58 12.12 -9.98
N LEU A 271 -21.82 11.02 -9.83
CA LEU A 271 -20.60 11.04 -9.05
C LEU A 271 -19.45 11.72 -9.80
N ALA A 272 -19.22 11.38 -11.08
CA ALA A 272 -18.06 11.87 -11.83
C ALA A 272 -17.93 13.41 -11.83
N PRO A 273 -18.97 14.20 -12.13
CA PRO A 273 -18.84 15.66 -12.09
C PRO A 273 -18.43 16.19 -10.71
N VAL A 274 -18.94 15.59 -9.64
CA VAL A 274 -18.65 16.01 -8.27
C VAL A 274 -17.19 15.73 -7.93
N VAL A 275 -16.70 14.53 -8.21
CA VAL A 275 -15.30 14.18 -7.88
C VAL A 275 -14.29 14.95 -8.74
N GLN A 276 -14.62 15.26 -10.01
CA GLN A 276 -13.81 16.12 -10.87
C GLN A 276 -13.67 17.54 -10.28
N GLU A 277 -14.74 18.09 -9.75
CA GLU A 277 -14.77 19.41 -9.14
C GLU A 277 -14.06 19.40 -7.76
N TRP A 278 -14.32 18.38 -6.95
CA TRP A 278 -13.93 18.42 -5.54
C TRP A 278 -12.54 17.89 -5.26
N TYR A 279 -12.00 16.95 -6.03
CA TYR A 279 -10.65 16.44 -5.77
C TYR A 279 -9.59 17.54 -5.71
N PRO A 280 -9.49 18.49 -6.67
CA PRO A 280 -8.55 19.61 -6.56
C PRO A 280 -8.83 20.54 -5.37
N LYS A 281 -10.10 20.72 -4.98
CA LYS A 281 -10.44 21.52 -3.78
C LYS A 281 -9.96 20.84 -2.49
N LEU A 282 -10.07 19.52 -2.38
CA LEU A 282 -9.57 18.74 -1.25
C LEU A 282 -8.04 18.81 -1.18
N VAL A 283 -7.36 18.70 -2.32
CA VAL A 283 -5.89 18.90 -2.40
C VAL A 283 -5.49 20.28 -1.91
N ALA A 284 -6.20 21.32 -2.34
CA ALA A 284 -5.95 22.71 -1.92
C ALA A 284 -6.28 22.95 -0.43
N ALA A 285 -7.26 22.25 0.12
CA ALA A 285 -7.66 22.36 1.53
C ALA A 285 -6.67 21.71 2.50
N LEU A 286 -5.82 20.81 2.05
CA LEU A 286 -4.88 20.04 2.89
C LEU A 286 -3.42 20.15 2.39
N PRO A 287 -2.84 21.35 2.28
CA PRO A 287 -1.46 21.50 1.85
C PRO A 287 -0.47 20.99 2.90
N SER A 288 0.75 20.70 2.47
CA SER A 288 1.95 20.55 3.32
C SER A 288 3.20 20.69 2.47
N ASP A 289 4.33 20.97 3.10
CA ASP A 289 5.60 21.09 2.40
C ASP A 289 5.96 19.79 1.67
N GLY A 290 6.40 19.93 0.42
CA GLY A 290 6.81 18.79 -0.41
C GLY A 290 5.67 17.83 -0.80
N PHE A 291 4.41 18.16 -0.50
CA PHE A 291 3.30 17.30 -0.88
C PHE A 291 3.05 17.31 -2.39
N VAL A 292 3.13 16.13 -2.98
CA VAL A 292 2.71 15.88 -4.35
C VAL A 292 1.45 15.02 -4.31
N PRO A 293 0.28 15.58 -4.66
CA PRO A 293 -0.96 14.81 -4.66
C PRO A 293 -0.98 13.75 -5.76
N PRO A 294 -1.68 12.62 -5.58
CA PRO A 294 -1.88 11.65 -6.64
C PRO A 294 -2.49 12.29 -7.88
N LYS A 295 -1.85 12.11 -9.03
CA LYS A 295 -2.38 12.59 -10.31
C LYS A 295 -3.47 11.69 -10.86
N ARG A 296 -3.46 10.41 -10.46
CA ARG A 296 -4.46 9.42 -10.84
C ARG A 296 -5.16 8.87 -9.60
N VAL A 297 -6.46 8.88 -9.62
CA VAL A 297 -7.32 8.31 -8.57
C VAL A 297 -8.25 7.31 -9.21
N THR A 298 -8.40 6.14 -8.61
CA THR A 298 -9.34 5.12 -9.07
C THR A 298 -10.44 4.93 -8.04
N ILE A 299 -11.69 4.99 -8.47
CA ILE A 299 -12.87 4.69 -7.67
C ILE A 299 -13.49 3.42 -8.24
N ARG A 300 -13.42 2.31 -7.51
CA ARG A 300 -14.03 1.03 -7.91
C ARG A 300 -15.30 0.77 -7.15
N ILE A 301 -16.30 0.27 -7.84
CA ILE A 301 -17.55 -0.14 -7.21
C ILE A 301 -17.57 -1.66 -7.18
N GLU A 302 -17.34 -2.21 -5.98
CA GLU A 302 -17.32 -3.64 -5.71
C GLU A 302 -18.71 -4.12 -5.27
N ASP A 303 -19.09 -5.34 -5.60
CA ASP A 303 -20.41 -5.86 -5.25
C ASP A 303 -20.66 -5.84 -3.73
N GLU A 304 -19.69 -6.30 -2.95
CA GLU A 304 -19.72 -6.24 -1.49
C GLU A 304 -18.30 -6.07 -0.92
N LEU A 305 -18.15 -5.19 0.07
CA LEU A 305 -16.90 -5.04 0.83
C LEU A 305 -16.98 -5.83 2.14
N ARG A 306 -15.79 -6.25 2.65
CA ARG A 306 -15.65 -6.99 3.90
C ARG A 306 -16.37 -6.27 5.04
N ASN A 307 -17.08 -7.03 5.87
CA ASN A 307 -17.82 -6.55 7.05
C ASN A 307 -18.91 -5.52 6.75
N GLY A 308 -19.36 -5.39 5.50
CA GLY A 308 -20.39 -4.44 5.12
C GLY A 308 -19.96 -2.97 5.20
N THR A 309 -18.65 -2.70 5.24
CA THR A 309 -18.11 -1.34 5.22
C THR A 309 -18.61 -0.59 3.99
N PRO A 310 -19.10 0.66 4.10
CA PRO A 310 -19.59 1.43 2.97
C PRO A 310 -18.54 1.70 1.90
N ALA A 311 -17.36 2.11 2.30
CA ALA A 311 -16.24 2.40 1.44
C ALA A 311 -14.92 2.35 2.23
N TRP A 312 -13.80 2.26 1.55
CA TRP A 312 -12.47 2.46 2.11
C TRP A 312 -11.49 2.98 1.07
N THR A 313 -10.37 3.50 1.55
CA THR A 313 -9.29 4.03 0.71
C THR A 313 -7.99 3.27 0.93
N ILE A 314 -7.36 2.85 -0.17
CA ILE A 314 -6.05 2.22 -0.18
C ILE A 314 -5.17 2.99 -1.18
N GLY A 315 -4.19 3.74 -0.68
CA GLY A 315 -3.33 4.56 -1.54
C GLY A 315 -4.10 5.62 -2.32
N SER A 316 -4.14 5.51 -3.64
CA SER A 316 -4.94 6.36 -4.55
C SER A 316 -6.20 5.67 -5.06
N ARG A 317 -6.57 4.53 -4.49
CA ARG A 317 -7.77 3.79 -4.85
C ARG A 317 -8.82 3.87 -3.74
N VAL A 318 -10.04 4.18 -4.15
CA VAL A 318 -11.26 4.15 -3.32
C VAL A 318 -12.10 2.96 -3.77
N GLU A 319 -12.53 2.13 -2.83
CA GLU A 319 -13.44 1.01 -3.08
C GLU A 319 -14.79 1.27 -2.42
N LEU A 320 -15.87 1.12 -3.20
CA LEU A 320 -17.23 1.39 -2.80
C LEU A 320 -18.03 0.08 -2.73
N ASN A 321 -18.81 -0.11 -1.68
CA ASN A 321 -19.70 -1.25 -1.49
C ASN A 321 -21.04 -1.02 -2.22
N ALA A 322 -21.24 -1.63 -3.36
CA ALA A 322 -22.46 -1.46 -4.15
C ALA A 322 -23.73 -1.74 -3.35
N LYS A 323 -23.70 -2.74 -2.47
CA LYS A 323 -24.85 -3.09 -1.63
C LYS A 323 -25.28 -1.94 -0.70
N TRP A 324 -24.32 -1.23 -0.12
CA TRP A 324 -24.60 -0.05 0.68
C TRP A 324 -25.01 1.14 -0.18
N PHE A 325 -24.31 1.37 -1.30
CA PHE A 325 -24.52 2.51 -2.18
C PHE A 325 -25.92 2.48 -2.82
N ARG A 326 -26.41 1.31 -3.27
CA ARG A 326 -27.78 1.16 -3.83
C ARG A 326 -28.85 1.71 -2.89
N ASN A 327 -28.67 1.62 -1.59
CA ASN A 327 -29.64 2.12 -0.59
C ASN A 327 -29.42 3.59 -0.23
N ASN A 328 -28.34 4.23 -0.67
CA ASN A 328 -27.93 5.56 -0.22
C ASN A 328 -27.73 6.57 -1.36
N LEU A 329 -28.06 6.23 -2.60
CA LEU A 329 -27.81 7.07 -3.79
C LEU A 329 -28.41 8.49 -3.69
N LYS A 330 -29.57 8.64 -3.04
CA LYS A 330 -30.25 9.93 -2.84
C LYS A 330 -29.86 10.61 -1.51
N GLY A 331 -28.93 10.05 -0.78
CA GLY A 331 -28.52 10.53 0.53
C GLY A 331 -27.00 10.64 0.64
N GLU A 332 -26.41 9.77 1.43
CA GLU A 332 -25.01 9.90 1.85
C GLU A 332 -23.98 9.38 0.83
N ALA A 333 -24.38 8.78 -0.29
CA ALA A 333 -23.47 8.10 -1.21
C ALA A 333 -22.33 9.00 -1.72
N VAL A 334 -22.67 10.17 -2.26
CA VAL A 334 -21.65 11.09 -2.80
C VAL A 334 -20.75 11.61 -1.69
N GLY A 335 -21.34 12.01 -0.55
CA GLY A 335 -20.58 12.48 0.61
C GLY A 335 -19.63 11.43 1.18
N ALA A 336 -19.98 10.14 1.14
CA ALA A 336 -19.09 9.05 1.51
C ALA A 336 -17.88 8.96 0.57
N VAL A 337 -18.06 9.17 -0.74
CA VAL A 337 -16.93 9.20 -1.68
C VAL A 337 -16.02 10.41 -1.42
N ILE A 338 -16.59 11.58 -1.10
CA ILE A 338 -15.80 12.76 -0.73
C ILE A 338 -14.97 12.48 0.53
N HIS A 339 -15.53 11.81 1.55
CA HIS A 339 -14.80 11.37 2.73
C HIS A 339 -13.58 10.51 2.33
N GLU A 340 -13.77 9.52 1.49
CA GLU A 340 -12.69 8.63 1.03
C GLU A 340 -11.64 9.37 0.19
N LEU A 341 -12.05 10.33 -0.64
CA LEU A 341 -11.09 11.15 -1.39
C LEU A 341 -10.21 12.03 -0.47
N VAL A 342 -10.71 12.42 0.70
CA VAL A 342 -9.86 13.07 1.71
C VAL A 342 -8.77 12.13 2.18
N HIS A 343 -9.05 10.84 2.38
CA HIS A 343 -8.03 9.86 2.72
C HIS A 343 -6.98 9.70 1.62
N VAL A 344 -7.37 9.76 0.33
CA VAL A 344 -6.40 9.81 -0.78
C VAL A 344 -5.46 11.01 -0.62
N VAL A 345 -5.99 12.19 -0.26
CA VAL A 345 -5.19 13.40 -0.06
C VAL A 345 -4.38 13.35 1.25
N GLN A 346 -4.91 12.78 2.33
CA GLN A 346 -4.18 12.57 3.58
C GLN A 346 -2.92 11.71 3.37
N ARG A 347 -2.94 10.78 2.40
CA ARG A 347 -1.84 9.89 2.03
C ARG A 347 -1.11 9.30 3.22
N GLN A 348 -1.84 8.45 3.96
CA GLN A 348 -1.19 7.43 4.78
C GLN A 348 -0.28 7.99 5.88
N TYR A 349 -0.86 8.69 6.83
CA TYR A 349 -0.14 9.15 8.01
C TYR A 349 0.69 8.04 8.72
N TRP A 350 0.24 6.80 8.64
CA TRP A 350 0.97 5.64 9.21
C TRP A 350 2.22 5.23 8.43
N ARG A 351 2.39 5.68 7.16
CA ARG A 351 3.60 5.43 6.36
C ARG A 351 4.64 6.53 6.52
N ALA A 352 4.27 7.67 7.04
CA ALA A 352 5.22 8.72 7.30
C ALA A 352 6.28 8.24 8.29
N ARG A 353 7.56 8.31 7.89
CA ARG A 353 8.65 8.05 8.82
C ARG A 353 8.58 9.07 9.95
N ARG A 354 8.16 8.62 11.12
CA ARG A 354 8.01 9.50 12.28
C ARG A 354 9.34 10.14 12.67
N LYS A 355 9.34 11.44 12.86
CA LYS A 355 10.48 12.17 13.40
C LYS A 355 10.65 11.88 14.90
N PRO A 356 11.86 12.05 15.47
CA PRO A 356 12.07 11.83 16.90
C PRO A 356 11.08 12.62 17.76
N GLY A 357 10.41 11.91 18.68
CA GLY A 357 9.42 12.50 19.58
C GLY A 357 8.04 12.79 18.95
N ALA A 358 7.82 12.38 17.69
CA ALA A 358 6.50 12.43 17.08
C ALA A 358 5.68 11.20 17.46
N GLU A 359 4.36 11.38 17.56
CA GLU A 359 3.39 10.34 17.87
C GLU A 359 2.61 9.93 16.60
N PRO A 360 1.99 8.74 16.60
CA PRO A 360 1.04 8.37 15.55
C PRO A 360 -0.13 9.35 15.53
N MET A 361 -0.63 9.65 14.34
CA MET A 361 -1.87 10.40 14.20
C MET A 361 -3.01 9.62 14.87
N PRO A 362 -3.75 10.20 15.83
CA PRO A 362 -4.87 9.50 16.47
C PRO A 362 -5.96 9.14 15.46
N GLY A 363 -6.52 7.93 15.55
CA GLY A 363 -7.55 7.44 14.63
C GLY A 363 -8.77 8.36 14.52
N TRP A 364 -9.17 8.99 15.61
CA TRP A 364 -10.29 9.94 15.59
C TRP A 364 -9.99 11.21 14.77
N LEU A 365 -8.73 11.63 14.66
CA LEU A 365 -8.31 12.72 13.77
C LEU A 365 -8.23 12.26 12.32
N VAL A 366 -7.72 11.04 12.08
CA VAL A 366 -7.66 10.46 10.74
C VAL A 366 -9.05 10.45 10.11
N GLU A 367 -10.08 10.09 10.88
CA GLU A 367 -11.47 10.00 10.43
C GLU A 367 -12.25 11.33 10.60
N GLY A 368 -11.87 12.13 11.59
CA GLY A 368 -12.54 13.40 11.88
C GLY A 368 -12.26 14.48 10.83
N ILE A 369 -11.07 14.51 10.24
CA ILE A 369 -10.70 15.47 9.19
C ILE A 369 -11.52 15.22 7.90
N PRO A 370 -11.68 13.99 7.38
CA PRO A 370 -12.57 13.71 6.27
C PRO A 370 -14.00 14.16 6.51
N ASP A 371 -14.59 13.84 7.65
CA ASP A 371 -15.94 14.26 7.98
C ASP A 371 -16.06 15.78 8.20
N TYR A 372 -15.01 16.45 8.70
CA TYR A 372 -14.97 17.92 8.75
C TYR A 372 -15.05 18.52 7.34
N LEU A 373 -14.23 18.04 6.40
CA LEU A 373 -14.27 18.52 5.01
C LEU A 373 -15.58 18.14 4.32
N ARG A 374 -16.10 16.94 4.56
CA ARG A 374 -17.39 16.51 4.05
C ARG A 374 -18.51 17.40 4.56
N PHE A 375 -18.76 17.48 5.84
CA PHE A 375 -19.97 18.08 6.42
C PHE A 375 -19.89 19.59 6.61
N PHE A 376 -18.70 20.20 6.65
CA PHE A 376 -18.56 21.64 6.86
C PHE A 376 -18.02 22.38 5.63
N LYS A 377 -17.57 21.68 4.59
CA LYS A 377 -17.07 22.30 3.36
C LYS A 377 -17.80 21.80 2.12
N PHE A 378 -18.04 20.49 2.00
CA PHE A 378 -18.70 19.89 0.82
C PHE A 378 -20.22 19.98 0.89
N GLU A 379 -20.84 19.46 1.96
CA GLU A 379 -22.30 19.35 2.09
C GLU A 379 -22.83 19.96 3.42
N PRO A 380 -22.53 21.23 3.76
CA PRO A 380 -22.94 21.84 5.03
C PRO A 380 -24.47 21.86 5.21
N GLU A 381 -25.21 21.99 4.13
CA GLU A 381 -26.67 21.98 4.11
C GLU A 381 -27.29 20.61 4.42
N SER A 382 -26.48 19.54 4.41
CA SER A 382 -26.94 18.21 4.82
C SER A 382 -27.25 18.12 6.30
N HIS A 383 -26.73 19.06 7.11
CA HIS A 383 -26.80 19.04 8.57
C HIS A 383 -26.30 17.72 9.20
N GLY A 384 -25.33 17.06 8.51
CA GLY A 384 -24.91 15.70 8.87
C GLY A 384 -23.99 15.60 10.08
N ALA A 385 -23.33 16.70 10.48
CA ALA A 385 -22.43 16.76 11.65
C ALA A 385 -22.54 18.05 12.46
N ASP A 386 -23.48 18.93 12.14
CA ASP A 386 -23.69 20.19 12.84
C ASP A 386 -24.38 20.01 14.22
N ASP A 387 -24.72 21.11 14.87
CA ASP A 387 -25.37 21.08 16.18
C ASP A 387 -26.80 20.53 16.12
N ILE A 388 -27.47 20.57 14.97
CA ILE A 388 -28.79 19.98 14.77
C ILE A 388 -28.68 18.45 14.84
N TRP A 389 -27.69 17.89 14.14
CA TRP A 389 -27.41 16.46 14.19
C TRP A 389 -26.90 16.04 15.57
N LEU A 390 -25.94 16.80 16.15
CA LEU A 390 -25.31 16.51 17.43
C LEU A 390 -26.31 16.47 18.58
N LYS A 391 -27.31 17.38 18.57
CA LYS A 391 -28.39 17.43 19.57
C LYS A 391 -29.26 16.18 19.61
N ARG A 392 -29.32 15.41 18.51
CA ARG A 392 -30.06 14.14 18.43
C ARG A 392 -29.28 12.97 19.05
N GLN A 393 -27.98 13.17 19.32
CA GLN A 393 -27.16 12.13 19.95
C GLN A 393 -27.37 12.13 21.46
N ARG A 394 -27.07 10.99 22.09
CA ARG A 394 -27.08 10.93 23.57
C ARG A 394 -25.94 11.80 24.12
N PHE A 395 -26.23 12.84 24.86
CA PHE A 395 -25.23 13.80 25.35
C PHE A 395 -24.08 13.12 26.11
N SER A 396 -24.39 12.13 26.98
CA SER A 396 -23.38 11.38 27.75
C SER A 396 -22.39 10.58 26.87
N SER A 397 -22.69 10.41 25.58
CA SER A 397 -21.80 9.75 24.63
C SER A 397 -20.93 10.73 23.82
N LEU A 398 -21.15 12.02 23.98
CA LEU A 398 -20.38 13.05 23.27
C LEU A 398 -18.98 13.15 23.88
N ARG A 399 -17.99 12.93 23.05
CA ARG A 399 -16.56 13.13 23.33
C ARG A 399 -15.91 13.58 22.04
N TYR A 400 -14.99 14.55 22.10
CA TYR A 400 -14.31 15.07 20.92
C TYR A 400 -13.59 13.99 20.09
N ASP A 401 -13.11 12.94 20.74
CA ASP A 401 -12.37 11.82 20.19
C ASP A 401 -13.22 10.57 19.88
N LYS A 402 -14.55 10.69 19.87
CA LYS A 402 -15.45 9.53 19.84
C LYS A 402 -15.56 8.91 18.46
N SER A 403 -15.76 9.69 17.43
CA SER A 403 -15.91 9.20 16.07
C SER A 403 -16.07 10.34 15.07
N TYR A 404 -16.00 9.99 13.81
CA TYR A 404 -16.19 10.71 12.57
C TYR A 404 -16.91 12.08 12.73
N ARG A 405 -18.24 12.09 12.78
CA ARG A 405 -19.08 13.30 12.80
C ARG A 405 -18.96 14.13 14.08
N ILE A 406 -18.80 13.44 15.22
CA ILE A 406 -18.63 14.14 16.51
C ILE A 406 -17.27 14.86 16.52
N SER A 407 -16.22 14.18 16.06
CA SER A 407 -14.89 14.76 15.92
C SER A 407 -14.88 15.89 14.89
N ALA A 408 -15.62 15.77 13.80
CA ALA A 408 -15.79 16.82 12.80
C ALA A 408 -16.44 18.08 13.37
N ASN A 409 -17.51 17.93 14.19
CA ASN A 409 -18.15 19.05 14.91
C ASN A 409 -17.16 19.75 15.87
N PHE A 410 -16.40 18.96 16.61
CA PHE A 410 -15.36 19.49 17.49
C PHE A 410 -14.30 20.28 16.70
N LEU A 411 -13.78 19.70 15.61
CA LEU A 411 -12.79 20.35 14.74
C LEU A 411 -13.33 21.66 14.18
N ASN A 412 -14.58 21.66 13.71
CA ASN A 412 -15.21 22.89 13.21
C ASN A 412 -15.31 23.97 14.29
N TRP A 413 -15.73 23.56 15.50
CA TRP A 413 -15.78 24.50 16.64
C TRP A 413 -14.41 25.07 17.00
N VAL A 414 -13.33 24.26 16.95
CA VAL A 414 -11.97 24.77 17.18
C VAL A 414 -11.53 25.71 16.05
N CYS A 415 -11.84 25.39 14.78
CA CYS A 415 -11.56 26.26 13.64
C CYS A 415 -12.23 27.63 13.80
N GLU A 416 -13.49 27.67 14.21
CA GLU A 416 -14.25 28.90 14.35
C GLU A 416 -13.81 29.75 15.56
N LYS A 417 -13.43 29.10 16.65
CA LYS A 417 -13.20 29.81 17.91
C LYS A 417 -11.74 30.12 18.19
N TYR A 418 -10.80 29.31 17.72
CA TYR A 418 -9.40 29.38 18.09
C TYR A 418 -8.46 29.59 16.92
N ASP A 419 -8.43 28.64 16.00
CA ASP A 419 -7.47 28.65 14.91
C ASP A 419 -8.09 28.06 13.63
N PRO A 420 -8.45 28.90 12.65
CA PRO A 420 -9.05 28.46 11.39
C PRO A 420 -8.16 27.49 10.58
N GLU A 421 -6.85 27.48 10.83
CA GLU A 421 -5.87 26.66 10.13
C GLU A 421 -5.53 25.36 10.89
N ILE A 422 -6.21 25.07 12.03
CA ILE A 422 -5.84 23.93 12.87
C ILE A 422 -5.90 22.60 12.10
N VAL A 423 -6.90 22.38 11.26
CA VAL A 423 -7.04 21.16 10.45
C VAL A 423 -5.90 21.04 9.45
N VAL A 424 -5.49 22.13 8.82
CA VAL A 424 -4.33 22.17 7.90
C VAL A 424 -3.05 21.79 8.63
N LYS A 425 -2.83 22.38 9.81
CA LYS A 425 -1.64 22.13 10.65
C LYS A 425 -1.58 20.67 11.12
N LEU A 426 -2.71 20.12 11.56
CA LEU A 426 -2.82 18.72 11.98
C LEU A 426 -2.55 17.76 10.82
N ASN A 427 -3.16 18.02 9.66
CA ASN A 427 -2.94 17.22 8.47
C ASN A 427 -1.47 17.27 8.01
N ALA A 428 -0.86 18.43 7.97
CA ALA A 428 0.54 18.59 7.59
C ALA A 428 1.46 17.83 8.55
N ALA A 429 1.24 17.97 9.86
CA ALA A 429 2.01 17.24 10.88
C ALA A 429 1.87 15.72 10.75
N GLY A 430 0.66 15.22 10.49
CA GLY A 430 0.42 13.80 10.23
C GLY A 430 1.17 13.29 8.99
N ARG A 431 1.06 14.02 7.87
CA ARG A 431 1.70 13.66 6.60
C ARG A 431 3.23 13.71 6.67
N LEU A 432 3.80 14.65 7.43
CA LEU A 432 5.24 14.81 7.60
C LEU A 432 5.82 13.92 8.72
N GLY A 433 4.98 13.16 9.44
CA GLY A 433 5.41 12.36 10.58
C GLY A 433 5.90 13.19 11.77
N GLU A 434 5.32 14.37 11.96
CA GLU A 434 5.70 15.37 12.97
C GLU A 434 4.63 15.58 14.05
N TYR A 435 3.52 14.87 13.98
CA TYR A 435 2.41 15.08 14.91
C TYR A 435 2.86 14.91 16.37
N LYS A 436 2.48 15.87 17.20
CA LYS A 436 2.64 15.87 18.66
C LYS A 436 1.39 16.50 19.28
N PRO A 437 0.93 16.01 20.44
CA PRO A 437 -0.20 16.63 21.17
C PRO A 437 0.01 18.10 21.48
N ASP A 438 1.25 18.54 21.72
CA ASP A 438 1.61 19.93 21.96
C ASP A 438 1.27 20.88 20.79
N LEU A 439 1.02 20.35 19.59
CA LEU A 439 0.57 21.16 18.46
C LEU A 439 -0.74 21.91 18.79
N TRP A 440 -1.66 21.26 19.50
CA TRP A 440 -2.88 21.88 19.95
C TRP A 440 -2.62 23.07 20.86
N LYS A 441 -1.76 22.88 21.87
CA LYS A 441 -1.39 23.94 22.78
C LYS A 441 -0.65 25.10 22.10
N THR A 442 0.20 24.78 21.14
CA THR A 442 0.90 25.80 20.33
C THR A 442 -0.05 26.63 19.49
N ALA A 443 -1.08 26.00 18.91
CA ALA A 443 -2.03 26.65 18.02
C ALA A 443 -3.15 27.40 18.77
N THR A 444 -3.58 26.89 19.93
CA THR A 444 -4.79 27.35 20.61
C THR A 444 -4.55 27.81 22.06
N GLN A 445 -3.33 27.63 22.57
CA GLN A 445 -2.93 27.83 23.97
C GLN A 445 -3.60 26.86 24.97
N LYS A 446 -4.27 25.82 24.47
CA LYS A 446 -4.96 24.78 25.27
C LYS A 446 -4.58 23.39 24.76
N SER A 447 -4.58 22.40 25.64
CA SER A 447 -4.49 21.01 25.24
C SER A 447 -5.78 20.55 24.55
N VAL A 448 -5.74 19.45 23.81
CA VAL A 448 -6.94 18.92 23.15
C VAL A 448 -8.00 18.47 24.15
N GLU A 449 -7.59 18.00 25.33
CA GLU A 449 -8.48 17.62 26.42
C GLU A 449 -9.20 18.84 27.00
N GLU A 450 -8.47 19.97 27.23
CA GLU A 450 -9.06 21.23 27.68
C GLU A 450 -10.05 21.79 26.66
N LEU A 451 -9.69 21.73 25.35
CA LEU A 451 -10.59 22.13 24.26
C LEU A 451 -11.83 21.22 24.21
N GLY A 452 -11.66 19.91 24.36
CA GLY A 452 -12.75 18.94 24.38
C GLY A 452 -13.72 19.15 25.55
N ALA A 453 -13.19 19.44 26.73
CA ALA A 453 -13.99 19.78 27.92
C ALA A 453 -14.80 21.06 27.71
N GLU A 454 -14.15 22.10 27.18
CA GLU A 454 -14.82 23.39 26.89
C GLU A 454 -15.88 23.24 25.80
N TRP A 455 -15.57 22.53 24.69
CA TRP A 455 -16.55 22.25 23.65
C TRP A 455 -17.79 21.53 24.21
N LEU A 456 -17.57 20.53 25.06
CA LEU A 456 -18.67 19.79 25.67
C LEU A 456 -19.54 20.69 26.57
N GLU A 457 -18.95 21.61 27.31
CA GLU A 457 -19.69 22.55 28.14
C GLU A 457 -20.49 23.55 27.28
N VAL A 458 -19.90 24.08 26.22
CA VAL A 458 -20.62 24.92 25.24
C VAL A 458 -21.82 24.18 24.65
N LYS A 459 -21.65 22.87 24.29
CA LYS A 459 -22.77 22.07 23.76
C LYS A 459 -23.82 21.78 24.85
N ARG A 460 -23.41 21.61 26.09
CA ARG A 460 -24.33 21.45 27.23
C ARG A 460 -25.27 22.67 27.38
N GLU A 461 -24.69 23.86 27.35
CA GLU A 461 -25.45 25.11 27.44
C GLU A 461 -26.36 25.30 26.21
N GLN A 462 -25.83 25.13 25.00
CA GLN A 462 -26.56 25.27 23.73
C GLN A 462 -27.78 24.32 23.66
N PHE A 463 -27.65 23.12 24.21
CA PHE A 463 -28.71 22.10 24.16
C PHE A 463 -29.67 22.18 25.38
N GLY A 464 -29.40 23.09 26.34
CA GLY A 464 -30.23 23.27 27.54
C GLY A 464 -30.16 22.08 28.50
N ILE A 465 -29.04 21.35 28.55
CA ILE A 465 -28.85 20.18 29.40
C ILE A 465 -28.32 20.64 30.75
N LYS A 466 -29.12 20.40 31.79
CA LYS A 466 -28.74 20.73 33.18
C LYS A 466 -27.47 19.97 33.60
N PRO A 467 -26.55 20.59 34.36
CA PRO A 467 -25.44 19.88 34.98
C PRO A 467 -25.98 18.75 35.87
N VAL A 468 -25.33 17.59 35.83
CA VAL A 468 -25.61 16.52 36.79
C VAL A 468 -25.15 17.07 38.14
N SER A 469 -26.07 17.30 39.07
CA SER A 469 -25.71 17.72 40.42
C SER A 469 -24.92 16.58 41.09
N ASP A 470 -23.82 16.89 41.76
CA ASP A 470 -22.95 15.93 42.46
C ASP A 470 -23.67 15.01 43.46
N ALA A 471 -24.90 15.35 43.81
CA ALA A 471 -25.76 14.54 44.68
C ALA A 471 -26.27 13.22 44.07
N ALA A 472 -26.22 13.10 42.71
CA ALA A 472 -26.66 11.86 42.02
C ALA A 472 -25.53 10.85 41.82
N ALA A 473 -24.28 11.28 41.93
CA ALA A 473 -23.11 10.37 41.82
C ALA A 473 -22.89 9.53 43.10
N ALA A 474 -23.43 9.94 44.24
CA ALA A 474 -23.27 9.27 45.53
C ALA A 474 -24.23 8.09 45.77
N THR A 475 -25.17 7.81 44.87
CA THR A 475 -26.20 6.77 45.00
C THR A 475 -26.15 5.65 43.94
N ALA A 476 -25.09 5.52 43.22
CA ALA A 476 -24.90 4.34 42.36
C ALA A 476 -24.50 3.13 43.21
N PRO A 477 -25.26 2.03 43.25
CA PRO A 477 -24.84 0.84 43.97
C PRO A 477 -23.61 0.24 43.34
N GLU A 478 -22.59 -0.06 44.15
CA GLU A 478 -21.43 -0.85 43.74
C GLU A 478 -21.90 -2.15 43.06
N ALA A 479 -21.60 -2.28 41.81
CA ALA A 479 -21.84 -3.52 41.06
C ALA A 479 -20.90 -4.59 41.61
N GLY A 480 -21.47 -5.46 42.45
CA GLY A 480 -20.79 -6.56 43.09
C GLY A 480 -19.99 -7.42 42.10
N ALA A 481 -18.74 -7.61 42.43
CA ALA A 481 -17.84 -8.56 41.78
C ALA A 481 -18.47 -9.97 41.79
N ARG A 482 -18.95 -10.46 40.66
CA ARG A 482 -19.18 -11.89 40.48
C ARG A 482 -17.87 -12.53 40.03
N LYS A 483 -17.25 -13.24 40.95
CA LYS A 483 -16.28 -14.31 40.64
C LYS A 483 -17.05 -15.43 39.92
N MET A 484 -16.59 -15.76 38.69
CA MET A 484 -16.37 -17.11 38.19
C MET A 484 -15.69 -17.01 36.84
#